data_94d07452319dd02bd5592e5775d4cdd2
#
_entry.id   94d07452319dd02bd5592e5775d4cdd2
#
_cell.length_a   1.000
_cell.length_b   1.000
_cell.length_c   1.000
_cell.angle_alpha   90.00
_cell.angle_beta   90.00
_cell.angle_gamma   90.00
#
_symmetry.space_group_name_H-M   'P 1'
#
loop_
_entity.id
_entity.type
_entity.pdbx_description
1 polymer ?
#
loop_
_entity_poly.entity_id
_entity_poly.type
_entity_poly.pdbx_seq_one_letter_code
_entity_poly.pdbx_strand_id
1 'polypeptide(L)'
;MENNTSLQQQLLEAGVHFGHLKKKWNPKMLPYIFAEKKGIHIIDLNRTVDHLQESAAAIKQIAKSGKKIMFVATKKQAKEIVSECAKRVNMPYATERWLGGMLTNFNTVRKSVKKMQSIEKMLADGSAESLTKKERLTLTRDKDKMEKVLGGIAQLGRLPAALFLVDIGHEHIALSEAKRLGITTFGMVDTNCDPNKEIGRAHV
;
A
#
# COMPACT_ATOMS: atom_id res chain seq x y z
N MET A 1 -29.26 -17.85 -1.74
CA MET A 1 -28.27 -18.96 -1.71
C MET A 1 -26.91 -18.29 -1.94
N GLU A 2 -26.21 -17.98 -0.87
CA GLU A 2 -24.84 -17.48 -0.96
C GLU A 2 -23.97 -18.63 -1.46
N ASN A 3 -23.40 -18.48 -2.66
CA ASN A 3 -22.45 -19.42 -3.21
C ASN A 3 -21.21 -19.41 -2.31
N ASN A 4 -21.08 -20.41 -1.47
CA ASN A 4 -19.92 -20.70 -0.64
C ASN A 4 -18.77 -21.21 -1.54
N THR A 5 -18.38 -20.39 -2.51
CA THR A 5 -17.23 -20.64 -3.35
C THR A 5 -16.00 -20.58 -2.46
N SER A 6 -15.20 -21.63 -2.42
CA SER A 6 -13.99 -21.64 -1.58
C SER A 6 -13.08 -20.46 -1.97
N LEU A 7 -12.38 -19.88 -1.00
CA LEU A 7 -11.44 -18.78 -1.26
C LEU A 7 -10.45 -19.12 -2.38
N GLN A 8 -9.99 -20.37 -2.43
CA GLN A 8 -9.13 -20.88 -3.49
C GLN A 8 -9.78 -20.77 -4.87
N GLN A 9 -11.06 -21.10 -4.99
CA GLN A 9 -11.79 -21.00 -6.27
C GLN A 9 -11.97 -19.55 -6.71
N GLN A 10 -12.23 -18.64 -5.78
CA GLN A 10 -12.29 -17.18 -6.07
C GLN A 10 -10.96 -16.66 -6.58
N LEU A 11 -9.84 -17.07 -5.98
CA LEU A 11 -8.49 -16.72 -6.44
C LEU A 11 -8.18 -17.30 -7.82
N LEU A 12 -8.63 -18.52 -8.09
CA LEU A 12 -8.45 -19.17 -9.40
C LEU A 12 -9.23 -18.43 -10.50
N GLU A 13 -10.48 -18.08 -10.24
CA GLU A 13 -11.35 -17.32 -11.16
C GLU A 13 -10.82 -15.90 -11.41
N ALA A 14 -10.24 -15.26 -10.38
CA ALA A 14 -9.57 -13.97 -10.50
C ALA A 14 -8.22 -14.03 -11.23
N GLY A 15 -7.72 -15.25 -11.55
CA GLY A 15 -6.46 -15.42 -12.29
C GLY A 15 -5.20 -15.20 -11.45
N VAL A 16 -5.29 -15.23 -10.12
CA VAL A 16 -4.17 -15.00 -9.18
C VAL A 16 -3.06 -16.06 -9.35
N HIS A 17 -3.38 -17.23 -9.87
CA HIS A 17 -2.41 -18.31 -10.12
C HIS A 17 -1.42 -18.00 -11.26
N PHE A 18 -1.64 -16.99 -12.09
CA PHE A 18 -0.71 -16.61 -13.14
C PHE A 18 0.42 -15.73 -12.60
N GLY A 19 1.62 -16.26 -12.60
CA GLY A 19 2.83 -15.50 -12.31
C GLY A 19 3.46 -14.87 -13.57
N HIS A 20 4.69 -14.44 -13.45
CA HIS A 20 5.47 -13.84 -14.54
C HIS A 20 6.09 -14.91 -15.47
N LEU A 21 6.59 -14.42 -16.61
CA LEU A 21 7.36 -15.25 -17.55
C LEU A 21 8.61 -15.84 -16.86
N LYS A 22 8.96 -17.07 -17.19
CA LYS A 22 10.16 -17.77 -16.71
C LYS A 22 11.45 -16.95 -16.80
N LYS A 23 11.59 -16.09 -17.81
CA LYS A 23 12.77 -15.24 -17.98
C LYS A 23 12.94 -14.16 -16.89
N LYS A 24 11.86 -13.83 -16.14
CA LYS A 24 11.84 -12.75 -15.14
C LYS A 24 11.66 -13.25 -13.71
N TRP A 25 11.62 -14.53 -13.48
CA TRP A 25 11.36 -15.09 -12.17
C TRP A 25 12.54 -14.96 -11.21
N ASN A 26 12.25 -15.00 -9.92
CA ASN A 26 13.26 -15.08 -8.87
C ASN A 26 13.39 -16.53 -8.40
N PRO A 27 14.62 -17.12 -8.37
CA PRO A 27 14.83 -18.50 -7.91
C PRO A 27 14.31 -18.79 -6.50
N LYS A 28 14.27 -17.79 -5.61
CA LYS A 28 13.75 -17.95 -4.27
C LYS A 28 12.23 -18.17 -4.20
N MET A 29 11.53 -17.93 -5.32
CA MET A 29 10.10 -18.22 -5.46
C MET A 29 9.82 -19.69 -5.80
N LEU A 30 10.84 -20.51 -6.05
CA LEU A 30 10.67 -21.92 -6.38
C LEU A 30 9.70 -22.68 -5.45
N PRO A 31 9.73 -22.50 -4.11
CA PRO A 31 8.80 -23.19 -3.21
C PRO A 31 7.32 -22.84 -3.43
N TYR A 32 7.02 -21.70 -4.07
CA TYR A 32 5.67 -21.17 -4.28
C TYR A 32 5.14 -21.42 -5.68
N ILE A 33 5.97 -22.02 -6.57
CA ILE A 33 5.61 -22.31 -7.95
C ILE A 33 5.11 -23.75 -8.01
N PHE A 34 3.87 -23.93 -8.49
CA PHE A 34 3.27 -25.24 -8.68
C PHE A 34 3.75 -25.90 -9.98
N ALA A 35 3.77 -25.15 -11.07
CA ALA A 35 4.14 -25.66 -12.40
C ALA A 35 4.57 -24.56 -13.36
N GLU A 36 5.08 -24.95 -14.52
CA GLU A 36 5.33 -24.06 -15.67
C GLU A 36 4.40 -24.45 -16.81
N LYS A 37 3.69 -23.48 -17.39
CA LYS A 37 2.82 -23.68 -18.55
C LYS A 37 3.03 -22.58 -19.58
N LYS A 38 3.40 -22.97 -20.81
CA LYS A 38 3.67 -22.04 -21.93
C LYS A 38 4.69 -20.93 -21.57
N GLY A 39 5.72 -21.25 -20.75
CA GLY A 39 6.75 -20.28 -20.35
C GLY A 39 6.32 -19.29 -19.26
N ILE A 40 5.17 -19.52 -18.63
CA ILE A 40 4.66 -18.75 -17.50
C ILE A 40 4.65 -19.66 -16.27
N HIS A 41 5.08 -19.14 -15.12
CA HIS A 41 4.98 -19.85 -13.85
C HIS A 41 3.55 -19.82 -13.32
N ILE A 42 3.09 -20.93 -12.79
CA ILE A 42 1.81 -21.07 -12.10
C ILE A 42 2.08 -21.10 -10.59
N ILE A 43 1.45 -20.22 -9.85
CA ILE A 43 1.59 -20.09 -8.39
C ILE A 43 0.71 -21.15 -7.70
N ASP A 44 1.20 -21.72 -6.60
CA ASP A 44 0.45 -22.64 -5.76
C ASP A 44 -0.55 -21.85 -4.89
N LEU A 45 -1.83 -21.92 -5.28
CA LEU A 45 -2.91 -21.21 -4.58
C LEU A 45 -3.17 -21.74 -3.15
N ASN A 46 -2.81 -23.00 -2.83
CA ASN A 46 -2.96 -23.50 -1.47
C ASN A 46 -2.07 -22.68 -0.52
N ARG A 47 -0.80 -22.51 -0.90
CA ARG A 47 0.14 -21.67 -0.13
C ARG A 47 -0.30 -20.21 -0.06
N THR A 48 -0.86 -19.69 -1.15
CA THR A 48 -1.42 -18.33 -1.16
C THR A 48 -2.54 -18.18 -0.14
N VAL A 49 -3.47 -19.15 -0.06
CA VAL A 49 -4.57 -19.14 0.91
C VAL A 49 -4.05 -19.20 2.35
N ASP A 50 -3.10 -20.12 2.62
CA ASP A 50 -2.52 -20.27 3.96
C ASP A 50 -1.85 -18.97 4.44
N HIS A 51 -1.00 -18.37 3.60
CA HIS A 51 -0.31 -17.12 3.92
C HIS A 51 -1.27 -15.93 4.01
N LEU A 52 -2.34 -15.89 3.21
CA LEU A 52 -3.37 -14.86 3.29
C LEU A 52 -4.08 -14.92 4.65
N GLN A 53 -4.42 -16.12 5.13
CA GLN A 53 -5.07 -16.31 6.43
C GLN A 53 -4.14 -15.94 7.58
N GLU A 54 -2.87 -16.34 7.52
CA GLU A 54 -1.85 -15.99 8.51
C GLU A 54 -1.64 -14.47 8.57
N SER A 55 -1.50 -13.83 7.41
CA SER A 55 -1.36 -12.37 7.30
C SER A 55 -2.57 -11.64 7.86
N ALA A 56 -3.78 -12.09 7.51
CA ALA A 56 -5.03 -11.50 7.98
C ALA A 56 -5.15 -11.61 9.51
N ALA A 57 -4.75 -12.74 10.10
CA ALA A 57 -4.74 -12.94 11.53
C ALA A 57 -3.76 -11.98 12.24
N ALA A 58 -2.54 -11.83 11.70
CA ALA A 58 -1.53 -10.91 12.23
C ALA A 58 -1.97 -9.44 12.11
N ILE A 59 -2.49 -9.02 10.96
CA ILE A 59 -3.05 -7.68 10.73
C ILE A 59 -4.19 -7.40 11.71
N LYS A 60 -5.09 -8.38 11.92
CA LYS A 60 -6.19 -8.27 12.89
C LYS A 60 -5.69 -8.04 14.32
N GLN A 61 -4.61 -8.70 14.75
CA GLN A 61 -4.00 -8.49 16.06
C GLN A 61 -3.44 -7.07 16.21
N ILE A 62 -2.73 -6.57 15.17
CA ILE A 62 -2.20 -5.20 15.17
C ILE A 62 -3.34 -4.18 15.23
N ALA A 63 -4.41 -4.38 14.46
CA ALA A 63 -5.57 -3.50 14.47
C ALA A 63 -6.31 -3.50 15.81
N LYS A 64 -6.48 -4.68 16.45
CA LYS A 64 -7.06 -4.80 17.79
C LYS A 64 -6.26 -4.04 18.86
N SER A 65 -4.96 -3.89 18.71
CA SER A 65 -4.12 -3.09 19.62
C SER A 65 -4.24 -1.57 19.41
N GLY A 66 -5.16 -1.11 18.55
CA GLY A 66 -5.39 0.30 18.24
C GLY A 66 -4.29 0.95 17.40
N LYS A 67 -3.34 0.17 16.88
CA LYS A 67 -2.24 0.67 16.07
C LYS A 67 -2.71 0.86 14.62
N LYS A 68 -2.11 1.83 13.93
CA LYS A 68 -2.41 2.09 12.51
C LYS A 68 -1.54 1.23 11.60
N ILE A 69 -2.17 0.72 10.55
CA ILE A 69 -1.55 -0.02 9.45
C ILE A 69 -1.67 0.87 8.22
N MET A 70 -0.57 1.08 7.50
CA MET A 70 -0.57 1.90 6.31
C MET A 70 -0.59 1.02 5.06
N PHE A 71 -1.53 1.30 4.16
CA PHE A 71 -1.67 0.60 2.88
C PHE A 71 -0.96 1.36 1.77
N VAL A 72 -0.15 0.64 0.97
CA VAL A 72 0.64 1.23 -0.12
C VAL A 72 0.34 0.49 -1.41
N ALA A 73 -0.17 1.21 -2.40
CA ALA A 73 -0.56 0.64 -3.68
C ALA A 73 -0.50 1.70 -4.79
N THR A 74 0.65 1.90 -5.40
CA THR A 74 0.80 2.90 -6.47
C THR A 74 0.49 2.35 -7.87
N LYS A 75 0.26 1.04 -8.00
CA LYS A 75 -0.20 0.42 -9.26
C LYS A 75 -1.58 0.92 -9.65
N LYS A 76 -1.77 1.31 -10.91
CA LYS A 76 -3.04 1.85 -11.43
C LYS A 76 -4.24 0.95 -11.12
N GLN A 77 -4.09 -0.36 -11.22
CA GLN A 77 -5.16 -1.34 -11.00
C GLN A 77 -5.59 -1.44 -9.53
N ALA A 78 -4.67 -1.15 -8.59
CA ALA A 78 -4.90 -1.30 -7.15
C ALA A 78 -5.31 0.00 -6.44
N LYS A 79 -5.03 1.17 -7.02
CA LYS A 79 -5.22 2.48 -6.39
C LYS A 79 -6.61 2.68 -5.80
N GLU A 80 -7.65 2.52 -6.63
CA GLU A 80 -9.03 2.79 -6.24
C GLU A 80 -9.49 1.81 -5.17
N ILE A 81 -9.28 0.51 -5.40
CA ILE A 81 -9.69 -0.57 -4.50
C ILE A 81 -9.06 -0.36 -3.11
N VAL A 82 -7.75 -0.11 -3.08
CA VAL A 82 -7.02 0.06 -1.80
C VAL A 82 -7.42 1.35 -1.10
N SER A 83 -7.62 2.46 -1.84
CA SER A 83 -8.05 3.73 -1.23
C SER A 83 -9.43 3.63 -0.61
N GLU A 84 -10.39 2.98 -1.27
CA GLU A 84 -11.74 2.74 -0.74
C GLU A 84 -11.72 1.85 0.49
N CYS A 85 -11.02 0.72 0.41
CA CYS A 85 -10.90 -0.20 1.55
C CYS A 85 -10.23 0.46 2.75
N ALA A 86 -9.16 1.22 2.55
CA ALA A 86 -8.46 1.92 3.63
C ALA A 86 -9.33 3.03 4.27
N LYS A 87 -10.05 3.81 3.47
CA LYS A 87 -11.02 4.80 3.96
C LYS A 87 -12.11 4.17 4.80
N ARG A 88 -12.69 3.06 4.35
CA ARG A 88 -13.75 2.33 5.05
C ARG A 88 -13.34 1.90 6.47
N VAL A 89 -12.06 1.55 6.66
CA VAL A 89 -11.51 1.15 7.98
C VAL A 89 -10.73 2.26 8.68
N ASN A 90 -10.77 3.49 8.15
CA ASN A 90 -10.06 4.65 8.69
C ASN A 90 -8.56 4.39 8.94
N MET A 91 -7.90 3.75 7.97
CA MET A 91 -6.46 3.49 7.98
C MET A 91 -5.74 4.39 6.96
N PRO A 92 -4.49 4.80 7.24
CA PRO A 92 -3.70 5.60 6.31
C PRO A 92 -3.34 4.81 5.05
N TYR A 93 -3.23 5.52 3.92
CA TYR A 93 -2.87 4.91 2.64
C TYR A 93 -2.03 5.84 1.77
N ALA A 94 -1.25 5.26 0.85
CA ALA A 94 -0.53 5.96 -0.21
C ALA A 94 -0.77 5.24 -1.53
N THR A 95 -1.54 5.86 -2.44
CA THR A 95 -1.98 5.26 -3.70
C THR A 95 -1.53 6.00 -4.94
N GLU A 96 -1.12 7.28 -4.81
CA GLU A 96 -0.68 8.04 -5.98
C GLU A 96 0.83 7.87 -6.24
N ARG A 97 1.63 8.23 -5.26
CA ARG A 97 3.08 8.15 -5.35
C ARG A 97 3.69 8.03 -3.96
N TRP A 98 4.60 7.10 -3.78
CA TRP A 98 5.44 7.08 -2.60
C TRP A 98 6.52 8.18 -2.70
N LEU A 99 6.53 9.09 -1.76
CA LEU A 99 7.61 10.08 -1.67
C LEU A 99 8.79 9.47 -0.90
N GLY A 100 9.98 9.55 -1.48
CA GLY A 100 11.19 9.13 -0.75
C GLY A 100 11.32 9.88 0.58
N GLY A 101 11.54 9.15 1.67
CA GLY A 101 11.57 9.70 3.02
C GLY A 101 10.20 9.78 3.72
N MET A 102 9.15 9.18 3.16
CA MET A 102 7.80 9.23 3.75
C MET A 102 7.76 8.67 5.18
N LEU A 103 8.57 7.68 5.48
CA LEU A 103 8.74 7.12 6.83
C LEU A 103 10.05 7.59 7.47
N THR A 104 11.16 7.52 6.77
CA THR A 104 12.49 7.85 7.30
C THR A 104 12.66 9.34 7.59
N ASN A 105 11.97 10.21 6.88
CA ASN A 105 11.91 11.66 7.12
C ASN A 105 10.49 12.14 7.45
N PHE A 106 9.82 11.38 8.31
CA PHE A 106 8.42 11.61 8.67
C PHE A 106 8.12 13.02 9.20
N ASN A 107 9.06 13.60 9.95
CA ASN A 107 8.90 14.96 10.46
C ASN A 107 8.74 16.01 9.36
N THR A 108 9.48 15.90 8.27
CA THR A 108 9.37 16.80 7.11
C THR A 108 8.06 16.56 6.36
N VAL A 109 7.65 15.31 6.20
CA VAL A 109 6.36 14.96 5.59
C VAL A 109 5.21 15.53 6.41
N ARG A 110 5.27 15.45 7.74
CA ARG A 110 4.27 16.10 8.63
C ARG A 110 4.21 17.61 8.49
N LYS A 111 5.35 18.28 8.29
CA LYS A 111 5.36 19.72 7.99
C LYS A 111 4.61 20.03 6.69
N SER A 112 4.80 19.22 5.67
CA SER A 112 4.08 19.34 4.38
C SER A 112 2.58 19.09 4.53
N VAL A 113 2.18 18.09 5.32
CA VAL A 113 0.77 17.85 5.66
C VAL A 113 0.16 19.03 6.42
N LYS A 114 0.85 19.58 7.42
CA LYS A 114 0.38 20.76 8.14
C LYS A 114 0.25 21.98 7.21
N LYS A 115 1.19 22.18 6.28
CA LYS A 115 1.09 23.24 5.27
C LYS A 115 -0.14 23.07 4.40
N MET A 116 -0.44 21.86 3.93
CA MET A 116 -1.65 21.54 3.16
C MET A 116 -2.91 21.90 3.95
N GLN A 117 -3.01 21.47 5.21
CA GLN A 117 -4.14 21.75 6.10
C GLN A 117 -4.27 23.27 6.41
N SER A 118 -3.16 23.98 6.54
CA SER A 118 -3.17 25.44 6.72
C SER A 118 -3.72 26.16 5.49
N ILE A 119 -3.33 25.73 4.29
CA ILE A 119 -3.87 26.29 3.04
C ILE A 119 -5.37 25.99 2.92
N GLU A 120 -5.79 24.77 3.24
CA GLU A 120 -7.19 24.37 3.24
C GLU A 120 -8.02 25.24 4.19
N LYS A 121 -7.53 25.44 5.41
CA LYS A 121 -8.17 26.32 6.40
C LYS A 121 -8.26 27.76 5.90
N MET A 122 -7.17 28.31 5.36
CA MET A 122 -7.12 29.68 4.82
C MET A 122 -8.14 29.88 3.68
N LEU A 123 -8.33 28.86 2.83
CA LEU A 123 -9.32 28.91 1.74
C LEU A 123 -10.75 28.79 2.27
N ALA A 124 -10.98 28.06 3.37
CA ALA A 124 -12.28 27.86 3.98
C ALA A 124 -12.74 29.06 4.85
N ASP A 125 -11.82 29.67 5.59
CA ASP A 125 -12.12 30.76 6.55
C ASP A 125 -12.27 32.15 5.89
N GLY A 126 -12.20 32.24 4.55
CA GLY A 126 -12.27 33.50 3.83
C GLY A 126 -11.00 34.37 3.94
N SER A 127 -9.99 33.96 4.71
CA SER A 127 -8.71 34.69 4.84
C SER A 127 -7.98 34.87 3.51
N ALA A 128 -8.33 34.04 2.51
CA ALA A 128 -7.81 34.13 1.15
C ALA A 128 -8.47 35.25 0.32
N GLU A 129 -9.50 35.93 0.83
CA GLU A 129 -10.17 37.02 0.08
C GLU A 129 -9.29 38.25 -0.10
N SER A 130 -8.34 38.46 0.82
CA SER A 130 -7.32 39.51 0.70
C SER A 130 -6.26 39.26 -0.39
N LEU A 131 -6.18 38.02 -0.89
CA LEU A 131 -5.22 37.65 -1.92
C LEU A 131 -5.76 37.91 -3.32
N THR A 132 -4.85 38.18 -4.24
CA THR A 132 -5.21 38.32 -5.66
C THR A 132 -5.77 37.02 -6.22
N LYS A 133 -6.62 37.11 -7.25
CA LYS A 133 -7.22 35.93 -7.91
C LYS A 133 -6.17 34.93 -8.39
N LYS A 134 -5.01 35.41 -8.87
CA LYS A 134 -3.89 34.56 -9.32
C LYS A 134 -3.26 33.80 -8.17
N GLU A 135 -3.01 34.45 -7.03
CA GLU A 135 -2.42 33.82 -5.86
C GLU A 135 -3.35 32.76 -5.28
N ARG A 136 -4.65 33.06 -5.16
CA ARG A 136 -5.66 32.09 -4.72
C ARG A 136 -5.71 30.86 -5.60
N LEU A 137 -5.68 31.02 -6.91
CA LEU A 137 -5.64 29.91 -7.85
C LEU A 137 -4.36 29.07 -7.70
N THR A 138 -3.22 29.71 -7.46
CA THR A 138 -1.95 29.00 -7.25
C THR A 138 -1.99 28.19 -5.96
N LEU A 139 -2.47 28.77 -4.85
CA LEU A 139 -2.64 28.06 -3.58
C LEU A 139 -3.59 26.86 -3.70
N THR A 140 -4.72 27.02 -4.42
CA THR A 140 -5.65 25.92 -4.66
C THR A 140 -4.98 24.77 -5.42
N ARG A 141 -4.25 25.10 -6.49
CA ARG A 141 -3.51 24.09 -7.27
C ARG A 141 -2.43 23.37 -6.45
N ASP A 142 -1.73 24.10 -5.59
CA ASP A 142 -0.70 23.52 -4.70
C ASP A 142 -1.32 22.64 -3.65
N LYS A 143 -2.46 23.06 -3.05
CA LYS A 143 -3.25 22.23 -2.13
C LYS A 143 -3.67 20.93 -2.83
N ASP A 144 -4.28 21.01 -4.01
CA ASP A 144 -4.78 19.84 -4.75
C ASP A 144 -3.65 18.84 -5.10
N LYS A 145 -2.47 19.35 -5.48
CA LYS A 145 -1.29 18.51 -5.70
C LYS A 145 -0.83 17.79 -4.43
N MET A 146 -0.78 18.51 -3.31
CA MET A 146 -0.39 17.93 -2.02
C MET A 146 -1.45 16.94 -1.53
N GLU A 147 -2.73 17.23 -1.68
CA GLU A 147 -3.82 16.37 -1.25
C GLU A 147 -3.83 15.03 -1.99
N LYS A 148 -3.58 15.01 -3.29
CA LYS A 148 -3.43 13.78 -4.07
C LYS A 148 -2.39 12.82 -3.49
N VAL A 149 -1.26 13.36 -3.02
CA VAL A 149 -0.12 12.54 -2.57
C VAL A 149 -0.13 12.31 -1.06
N LEU A 150 -0.54 13.30 -0.28
CA LEU A 150 -0.46 13.30 1.18
C LEU A 150 -1.83 13.13 1.86
N GLY A 151 -2.93 13.24 1.13
CA GLY A 151 -4.28 13.17 1.69
C GLY A 151 -4.53 11.89 2.47
N GLY A 152 -4.10 10.74 1.95
CA GLY A 152 -4.27 9.46 2.61
C GLY A 152 -3.48 9.28 3.92
N ILE A 153 -2.49 10.16 4.17
CA ILE A 153 -1.69 10.15 5.42
C ILE A 153 -1.94 11.39 6.29
N ALA A 154 -2.89 12.25 5.91
CA ALA A 154 -3.15 13.51 6.61
C ALA A 154 -3.44 13.33 8.10
N GLN A 155 -4.11 12.23 8.47
CA GLN A 155 -4.46 11.90 9.86
C GLN A 155 -3.36 11.12 10.61
N LEU A 156 -2.23 10.79 9.94
CA LEU A 156 -1.17 10.00 10.55
C LEU A 156 -0.32 10.84 11.50
N GLY A 157 -0.57 10.73 12.80
CA GLY A 157 0.16 11.48 13.84
C GLY A 157 1.53 10.94 14.19
N ARG A 158 1.75 9.64 13.98
CA ARG A 158 2.98 8.87 14.29
C ARG A 158 3.22 7.81 13.23
N LEU A 159 4.41 7.24 13.19
CA LEU A 159 4.75 6.15 12.28
C LEU A 159 3.73 4.99 12.42
N PRO A 160 3.36 4.35 11.32
CA PRO A 160 2.48 3.18 11.36
C PRO A 160 3.19 1.99 12.01
N ALA A 161 2.44 1.09 12.64
CA ALA A 161 2.98 -0.11 13.24
C ALA A 161 3.30 -1.19 12.20
N ALA A 162 2.61 -1.16 11.09
CA ALA A 162 2.83 -2.07 9.98
C ALA A 162 2.50 -1.39 8.63
N LEU A 163 3.10 -1.90 7.55
CA LEU A 163 2.76 -1.57 6.17
C LEU A 163 2.16 -2.80 5.49
N PHE A 164 1.18 -2.53 4.62
CA PHE A 164 0.70 -3.51 3.64
C PHE A 164 1.05 -2.99 2.24
N LEU A 165 1.87 -3.74 1.51
CA LEU A 165 2.41 -3.34 0.20
C LEU A 165 1.76 -4.18 -0.90
N VAL A 166 1.17 -3.52 -1.89
CA VAL A 166 0.66 -4.19 -3.09
C VAL A 166 1.75 -4.22 -4.15
N ASP A 167 2.32 -5.40 -4.36
CA ASP A 167 3.51 -5.64 -5.19
C ASP A 167 4.80 -5.03 -4.63
N ILE A 168 5.52 -5.83 -3.88
CA ILE A 168 6.81 -5.44 -3.26
C ILE A 168 7.90 -5.05 -4.28
N GLY A 169 7.82 -5.56 -5.50
CA GLY A 169 8.74 -5.19 -6.57
C GLY A 169 8.53 -3.76 -7.04
N HIS A 170 7.28 -3.32 -7.08
CA HIS A 170 6.92 -1.95 -7.43
C HIS A 170 7.17 -0.98 -6.26
N GLU A 171 6.79 -1.36 -5.05
CA GLU A 171 6.89 -0.53 -3.84
C GLU A 171 8.23 -0.70 -3.09
N HIS A 172 9.32 -0.98 -3.81
CA HIS A 172 10.64 -1.28 -3.24
C HIS A 172 11.21 -0.15 -2.35
N ILE A 173 10.87 1.11 -2.61
CA ILE A 173 11.30 2.26 -1.80
C ILE A 173 10.61 2.21 -0.44
N ALA A 174 9.29 2.01 -0.42
CA ALA A 174 8.51 1.89 0.82
C ALA A 174 9.00 0.71 1.67
N LEU A 175 9.25 -0.44 1.03
CA LEU A 175 9.81 -1.62 1.68
C LEU A 175 11.19 -1.35 2.31
N SER A 176 12.08 -0.66 1.59
CA SER A 176 13.42 -0.32 2.06
C SER A 176 13.38 0.64 3.26
N GLU A 177 12.49 1.62 3.25
CA GLU A 177 12.29 2.54 4.37
C GLU A 177 11.70 1.82 5.59
N ALA A 178 10.72 0.95 5.39
CA ALA A 178 10.13 0.15 6.47
C ALA A 178 11.18 -0.74 7.14
N LYS A 179 12.01 -1.42 6.35
CA LYS A 179 13.13 -2.23 6.85
C LYS A 179 14.09 -1.42 7.70
N ARG A 180 14.48 -0.24 7.21
CA ARG A 180 15.42 0.64 7.93
C ARG A 180 14.89 1.06 9.30
N LEU A 181 13.59 1.17 9.45
CA LEU A 181 12.92 1.57 10.69
C LEU A 181 12.42 0.38 11.53
N GLY A 182 12.61 -0.86 11.06
CA GLY A 182 12.13 -2.05 11.77
C GLY A 182 10.59 -2.15 11.81
N ILE A 183 9.89 -1.54 10.86
CA ILE A 183 8.42 -1.61 10.77
C ILE A 183 8.04 -2.94 10.13
N THR A 184 7.08 -3.65 10.75
CA THR A 184 6.53 -4.89 10.19
C THR A 184 5.90 -4.64 8.82
N THR A 185 6.24 -5.48 7.83
CA THR A 185 5.69 -5.38 6.49
C THR A 185 4.93 -6.63 6.11
N PHE A 186 3.80 -6.44 5.47
CA PHE A 186 3.00 -7.44 4.76
C PHE A 186 3.01 -7.06 3.29
N GLY A 187 3.13 -8.01 2.39
CA GLY A 187 3.24 -7.65 0.99
C GLY A 187 2.71 -8.72 0.04
N MET A 188 2.12 -8.28 -1.06
CA MET A 188 1.80 -9.15 -2.18
C MET A 188 3.07 -9.38 -3.00
N VAL A 189 3.42 -10.66 -3.19
CA VAL A 189 4.65 -11.11 -3.86
C VAL A 189 4.29 -11.87 -5.12
N ASP A 190 4.86 -11.47 -6.23
CA ASP A 190 4.76 -12.22 -7.48
C ASP A 190 6.08 -12.99 -7.75
N THR A 191 6.06 -13.89 -8.71
CA THR A 191 7.17 -14.79 -9.06
C THR A 191 8.48 -14.09 -9.46
N ASN A 192 8.45 -12.79 -9.76
CA ASN A 192 9.63 -11.96 -10.09
C ASN A 192 10.28 -11.31 -8.86
N CYS A 193 9.69 -11.44 -7.68
CA CYS A 193 10.16 -10.78 -6.45
C CYS A 193 10.95 -11.75 -5.55
N ASP A 194 11.69 -11.20 -4.59
CA ASP A 194 12.38 -11.97 -3.55
C ASP A 194 11.50 -12.03 -2.30
N PRO A 195 10.92 -13.21 -1.96
CA PRO A 195 10.02 -13.35 -0.82
C PRO A 195 10.73 -13.10 0.53
N ASN A 196 12.06 -13.26 0.59
CA ASN A 196 12.83 -13.04 1.83
C ASN A 196 13.17 -11.57 2.09
N LYS A 197 12.78 -10.66 1.19
CA LYS A 197 12.96 -9.21 1.42
C LYS A 197 12.00 -8.64 2.45
N GLU A 198 10.99 -9.37 2.87
CA GLU A 198 10.01 -8.93 3.86
C GLU A 198 10.50 -9.17 5.29
N ILE A 199 10.27 -8.19 6.16
CA ILE A 199 10.49 -8.32 7.61
C ILE A 199 9.12 -8.61 8.23
N GLY A 200 8.83 -9.88 8.42
CA GLY A 200 7.54 -10.33 8.91
C GLY A 200 6.95 -11.34 7.93
N ARG A 201 6.82 -12.56 8.37
CA ARG A 201 6.38 -13.69 7.57
C ARG A 201 4.92 -13.53 7.16
N ALA A 202 4.67 -12.90 6.05
CA ALA A 202 3.37 -12.99 5.41
C ALA A 202 3.55 -12.75 3.91
N HIS A 203 3.75 -13.84 3.21
CA HIS A 203 3.71 -13.88 1.76
C HIS A 203 2.24 -14.06 1.33
N VAL A 204 1.68 -13.12 0.62
CA VAL A 204 0.38 -13.26 -0.04
C VAL A 204 0.59 -13.23 -1.54
#